data_04b0250103a460662b470d90a14277fd
#
_entry.id   04b0250103a460662b470d90a14277fd
#
_cell.length_a   1.000
_cell.length_b   1.000
_cell.length_c   1.000
_cell.angle_alpha   90.00
_cell.angle_beta   90.00
_cell.angle_gamma   90.00
#
_symmetry.space_group_name_H-M   'P 1'
#
loop_
_entity.id
_entity.type
_entity.pdbx_description
1 polymer ?
#
loop_
_entity_poly.entity_id
_entity_poly.type
_entity_poly.pdbx_seq_one_letter_code
_entity_poly.pdbx_strand_id
1 'polypeptide(L)'
;IFARSGGLAEAVARALHEQQIDFALAPVVCNGIEECRTALLRASNGGAGGNFIEGMACQSGCIGGAGCLTHGPKDKNEVDEYGRLALEKDISGAAAVASELGTITKPVL
;
A
#
# COMPACT_ATOMS: atom_id res chain seq x y z
N ILE A 1 1.85 3.81 6.57
CA ILE A 1 1.73 2.38 6.21
C ILE A 1 2.32 2.04 4.84
N PHE A 2 2.53 3.01 3.96
CA PHE A 2 3.03 2.77 2.60
C PHE A 2 4.49 2.27 2.53
N ALA A 3 5.24 2.42 3.62
CA ALA A 3 6.63 1.95 3.68
C ALA A 3 6.77 0.42 3.81
N ARG A 4 5.67 -0.28 4.08
CA ARG A 4 5.63 -1.73 4.22
C ARG A 4 4.72 -2.41 3.21
N SER A 5 5.02 -3.65 2.89
CA SER A 5 4.14 -4.50 2.06
C SER A 5 2.76 -4.65 2.69
N GLY A 6 1.73 -4.62 1.87
CA GLY A 6 0.33 -4.68 2.28
C GLY A 6 -0.26 -3.31 2.62
N GLY A 7 0.57 -2.29 2.84
CA GLY A 7 0.09 -0.96 3.23
C GLY A 7 -0.73 -0.26 2.15
N LEU A 8 -0.35 -0.41 0.89
CA LEU A 8 -1.12 0.15 -0.22
C LEU A 8 -2.47 -0.57 -0.38
N ALA A 9 -2.48 -1.90 -0.30
CA ALA A 9 -3.72 -2.68 -0.36
C ALA A 9 -4.68 -2.29 0.77
N GLU A 10 -4.18 -2.10 1.99
CA GLU A 10 -4.98 -1.62 3.13
C GLU A 10 -5.53 -0.21 2.88
N ALA A 11 -4.73 0.69 2.31
CA ALA A 11 -5.17 2.04 1.97
C ALA A 11 -6.28 2.04 0.91
N VAL A 12 -6.17 1.19 -0.10
CA VAL A 12 -7.22 1.03 -1.13
C VAL A 12 -8.50 0.48 -0.51
N ALA A 13 -8.41 -0.55 0.33
CA ALA A 13 -9.56 -1.10 1.02
C ALA A 13 -10.26 -0.03 1.88
N ARG A 14 -9.48 0.78 2.59
CA ARG A 14 -10.00 1.87 3.40
C ARG A 14 -10.68 2.95 2.57
N ALA A 15 -10.07 3.35 1.46
CA ALA A 15 -10.66 4.34 0.54
C ALA A 15 -11.99 3.86 -0.04
N LEU A 16 -12.10 2.60 -0.42
CA LEU A 16 -13.36 2.00 -0.88
C LEU A 16 -14.44 2.07 0.21
N HIS A 17 -14.07 1.74 1.45
CA HIS A 17 -14.98 1.81 2.58
C HIS A 17 -15.43 3.25 2.87
N GLU A 18 -14.51 4.22 2.89
CA GLU A 18 -14.82 5.63 3.13
C GLU A 18 -15.77 6.21 2.06
N GLN A 19 -15.61 5.79 0.83
CA GLN A 19 -16.43 6.22 -0.30
C GLN A 19 -17.71 5.39 -0.46
N GLN A 20 -17.94 4.42 0.40
CA GLN A 20 -19.10 3.51 0.35
C GLN A 20 -19.22 2.77 -0.99
N ILE A 21 -18.07 2.43 -1.59
CA ILE A 21 -18.03 1.68 -2.83
C ILE A 21 -18.13 0.18 -2.50
N ASP A 22 -19.19 -0.45 -2.98
CA ASP A 22 -19.38 -1.90 -2.85
C ASP A 22 -18.53 -2.63 -3.90
N PHE A 23 -17.28 -2.87 -3.55
CA PHE A 23 -16.33 -3.61 -4.37
C PHE A 23 -15.55 -4.61 -3.51
N ALA A 24 -15.67 -5.88 -3.84
CA ALA A 24 -14.97 -6.95 -3.14
C ALA A 24 -13.49 -6.96 -3.53
N LEU A 25 -12.67 -6.17 -2.83
CA LEU A 25 -11.24 -6.12 -3.07
C LEU A 25 -10.58 -7.45 -2.65
N ALA A 26 -9.86 -8.06 -3.60
CA ALA A 26 -9.08 -9.27 -3.38
C ALA A 26 -7.60 -8.99 -3.74
N PRO A 27 -6.82 -8.43 -2.80
CA PRO A 27 -5.45 -8.02 -3.09
C PRO A 27 -4.50 -9.21 -3.13
N VAL A 28 -3.57 -9.15 -4.08
CA VAL A 28 -2.38 -10.00 -4.16
C VAL A 28 -1.19 -9.14 -3.78
N VAL A 29 -0.63 -9.38 -2.60
CA VAL A 29 0.53 -8.64 -2.08
C VAL A 29 1.80 -9.41 -2.44
N CYS A 30 2.69 -8.78 -3.20
CA CYS A 30 3.92 -9.39 -3.69
C CYS A 30 5.14 -8.75 -3.02
N ASN A 31 5.95 -9.58 -2.39
CA ASN A 31 7.19 -9.21 -1.71
C ASN A 31 8.40 -9.58 -2.56
N GLY A 32 9.05 -8.57 -3.11
CA GLY A 32 10.23 -8.76 -3.95
C GLY A 32 9.88 -8.99 -5.43
N ILE A 33 10.88 -8.82 -6.27
CA ILE A 33 10.74 -8.83 -7.73
C ILE A 33 10.21 -10.18 -8.25
N GLU A 34 10.63 -11.30 -7.65
CA GLU A 34 10.23 -12.63 -8.11
C GLU A 34 8.73 -12.90 -7.89
N GLU A 35 8.20 -12.49 -6.75
CA GLU A 35 6.76 -12.59 -6.50
C GLU A 35 5.97 -11.68 -7.42
N CYS A 36 6.44 -10.44 -7.64
CA CYS A 36 5.84 -9.50 -8.59
C CYS A 36 5.79 -10.10 -10.00
N ARG A 37 6.91 -10.66 -10.46
CA ARG A 37 7.00 -11.33 -11.77
C ARG A 37 6.00 -12.47 -11.89
N THR A 38 5.95 -13.31 -10.87
CA THR A 38 5.03 -14.46 -10.84
C THR A 38 3.57 -14.03 -10.88
N ALA A 39 3.20 -13.02 -10.08
CA ALA A 39 1.84 -12.48 -10.06
C ALA A 39 1.43 -11.88 -11.42
N LEU A 40 2.31 -11.12 -12.05
CA LEU A 40 2.05 -10.53 -13.37
C LEU A 40 1.92 -11.60 -14.46
N LEU A 41 2.76 -12.64 -14.45
CA LEU A 41 2.64 -13.74 -15.37
C LEU A 41 1.32 -14.52 -15.19
N ARG A 42 0.89 -14.73 -13.95
CA ARG A 42 -0.41 -15.36 -13.68
C ARG A 42 -1.55 -14.49 -14.17
N ALA A 43 -1.48 -13.18 -13.92
CA ALA A 43 -2.48 -12.22 -14.37
C ALA A 43 -2.61 -12.20 -15.90
N SER A 44 -1.48 -12.22 -16.63
CA SER A 44 -1.49 -12.25 -18.10
C SER A 44 -2.13 -13.51 -18.67
N ASN A 45 -2.11 -14.62 -17.91
CA ASN A 45 -2.75 -15.89 -18.28
C ASN A 45 -4.17 -16.05 -17.72
N GLY A 46 -4.76 -14.97 -17.18
CA GLY A 46 -6.13 -15.00 -16.64
C GLY A 46 -6.26 -15.61 -15.25
N GLY A 47 -5.17 -15.88 -14.55
CA GLY A 47 -5.15 -16.52 -13.22
C GLY A 47 -4.53 -15.67 -12.12
N ALA A 48 -4.87 -14.38 -12.03
CA ALA A 48 -4.24 -13.45 -11.09
C ALA A 48 -4.38 -13.82 -9.60
N GLY A 49 -5.39 -14.60 -9.24
CA GLY A 49 -5.68 -14.95 -7.84
C GLY A 49 -6.32 -13.82 -7.04
N GLY A 50 -6.57 -12.68 -7.67
CA GLY A 50 -7.19 -11.50 -7.09
C GLY A 50 -7.48 -10.45 -8.15
N ASN A 51 -7.97 -9.28 -7.72
CA ASN A 51 -8.35 -8.17 -8.61
C ASN A 51 -7.53 -6.89 -8.41
N PHE A 52 -6.55 -6.96 -7.53
CA PHE A 52 -5.60 -5.88 -7.27
C PHE A 52 -4.23 -6.46 -6.95
N ILE A 53 -3.19 -6.01 -7.61
CA ILE A 53 -1.81 -6.46 -7.36
C ILE A 53 -1.03 -5.31 -6.74
N GLU A 54 -0.54 -5.51 -5.52
CA GLU A 54 0.45 -4.64 -4.88
C GLU A 54 1.82 -5.28 -5.04
N GLY A 55 2.71 -4.62 -5.78
CA GLY A 55 4.07 -5.12 -6.02
C GLY A 55 5.13 -4.27 -5.34
N MET A 56 5.95 -4.88 -4.50
CA MET A 56 7.10 -4.26 -3.86
C MET A 56 8.39 -4.90 -4.37
N ALA A 57 9.31 -4.08 -4.91
CA ALA A 57 10.60 -4.58 -5.39
C ALA A 57 11.46 -5.12 -4.26
N CYS A 58 11.42 -4.46 -3.10
CA CYS A 58 12.13 -4.90 -1.90
C CYS A 58 11.27 -5.83 -1.06
N GLN A 59 11.89 -6.82 -0.43
CA GLN A 59 11.24 -7.68 0.56
C GLN A 59 10.68 -6.83 1.71
N SER A 60 9.46 -7.09 2.11
CA SER A 60 8.74 -6.34 3.16
C SER A 60 8.38 -4.88 2.81
N GLY A 61 8.63 -4.42 1.59
CA GLY A 61 8.45 -3.05 1.14
C GLY A 61 9.68 -2.18 1.35
N CYS A 62 9.50 -0.86 1.42
CA CYS A 62 10.60 0.10 1.58
C CYS A 62 11.43 -0.14 2.85
N ILE A 63 10.82 -0.62 3.91
CA ILE A 63 11.51 -0.97 5.17
C ILE A 63 12.49 -2.13 5.03
N GLY A 64 12.39 -2.92 3.98
CA GLY A 64 13.35 -3.96 3.62
C GLY A 64 14.35 -3.54 2.54
N GLY A 65 14.35 -2.28 2.14
CA GLY A 65 15.22 -1.74 1.11
C GLY A 65 16.67 -1.55 1.55
N ALA A 66 17.57 -1.47 0.57
CA ALA A 66 19.01 -1.36 0.80
C ALA A 66 19.45 -0.10 1.58
N GLY A 67 18.61 0.94 1.60
CA GLY A 67 18.88 2.19 2.35
C GLY A 67 18.48 2.14 3.82
N CYS A 68 17.83 1.08 4.30
CA CYS A 68 17.42 0.94 5.67
C CYS A 68 18.58 0.48 6.57
N LEU A 69 18.66 1.05 7.77
CA LEU A 69 19.73 0.74 8.74
C LEU A 69 19.49 -0.63 9.42
N THR A 70 18.25 -1.05 9.52
CA THR A 70 17.84 -2.31 10.13
C THR A 70 16.89 -3.07 9.20
N HIS A 71 16.92 -4.39 9.26
CA HIS A 71 16.01 -5.27 8.55
C HIS A 71 15.56 -6.36 9.52
N GLY A 72 14.27 -6.39 9.82
CA GLY A 72 13.74 -7.39 10.72
C GLY A 72 12.23 -7.35 10.87
N PRO A 73 11.64 -8.38 11.52
CA PRO A 73 10.19 -8.45 11.68
C PRO A 73 9.61 -7.36 12.57
N LYS A 74 10.44 -6.68 13.37
CA LYS A 74 10.03 -5.56 14.23
C LYS A 74 9.71 -4.30 13.42
N ASP A 75 10.39 -4.09 12.29
CA ASP A 75 10.29 -2.87 11.50
C ASP A 75 8.86 -2.62 11.01
N LYS A 76 8.14 -3.67 10.65
CA LYS A 76 6.72 -3.58 10.30
C LYS A 76 5.88 -3.05 11.46
N ASN A 77 6.11 -3.56 12.66
CA ASN A 77 5.36 -3.14 13.85
C ASN A 77 5.64 -1.68 14.21
N GLU A 78 6.88 -1.25 14.06
CA GLU A 78 7.28 0.15 14.28
C GLU A 78 6.61 1.11 13.28
N VAL A 79 6.51 0.73 12.01
CA VAL A 79 5.77 1.49 11.00
C VAL A 79 4.29 1.57 11.33
N ASP A 80 3.69 0.46 11.74
CA ASP A 80 2.27 0.41 12.09
C ASP A 80 1.97 1.23 13.36
N GLU A 81 2.87 1.18 14.34
CA GLU A 81 2.75 1.98 15.56
C GLU A 81 2.89 3.47 15.25
N TYR A 82 3.87 3.86 14.44
CA TYR A 82 4.00 5.23 13.97
C TYR A 82 2.74 5.70 13.23
N GLY A 83 2.17 4.85 12.39
CA GLY A 83 0.90 5.14 11.70
C GLY A 83 -0.28 5.39 12.65
N ARG A 84 -0.33 4.69 13.80
CA ARG A 84 -1.36 4.90 14.82
C ARG A 84 -1.27 6.27 15.49
N LEU A 85 -0.10 6.90 15.48
CA LEU A 85 0.11 8.25 16.03
C LEU A 85 -0.33 9.37 15.07
N ALA A 86 -0.66 9.05 13.83
CA ALA A 86 -1.12 10.04 12.85
C ALA A 86 -2.38 10.76 13.33
N LEU A 87 -2.44 12.06 13.13
CA LEU A 87 -3.60 12.88 13.47
C LEU A 87 -4.78 12.55 12.57
N GLU A 88 -4.52 12.39 11.27
CA GLU A 88 -5.52 11.97 10.30
C GLU A 88 -5.47 10.44 10.15
N LYS A 89 -6.61 9.80 10.38
CA LYS A 89 -6.74 8.33 10.31
C LYS A 89 -7.34 7.85 8.99
N ASP A 90 -7.97 8.75 8.26
CA ASP A 90 -8.71 8.48 7.04
C ASP A 90 -7.94 8.94 5.82
N ILE A 91 -8.15 8.25 4.70
CA ILE A 91 -7.52 8.61 3.42
C ILE A 91 -8.01 9.98 2.96
N SER A 92 -9.30 10.23 3.06
CA SER A 92 -9.92 11.51 2.67
C SER A 92 -9.40 12.68 3.49
N GLY A 93 -9.26 12.52 4.81
CA GLY A 93 -8.70 13.55 5.70
C GLY A 93 -7.23 13.84 5.39
N ALA A 94 -6.42 12.80 5.25
CA ALA A 94 -5.01 12.94 4.89
C ALA A 94 -4.81 13.62 3.53
N ALA A 95 -5.64 13.26 2.53
CA ALA A 95 -5.61 13.88 1.21
C ALA A 95 -6.01 15.36 1.24
N ALA A 96 -7.01 15.72 2.06
CA ALA A 96 -7.43 17.11 2.25
C ALA A 96 -6.31 17.97 2.85
N VAL A 97 -5.66 17.50 3.91
CA VAL A 97 -4.52 18.18 4.53
C VAL A 97 -3.37 18.35 3.53
N ALA A 98 -3.01 17.29 2.81
CA ALA A 98 -1.95 17.34 1.81
C ALA A 98 -2.27 18.33 0.67
N SER A 99 -3.55 18.43 0.27
CA SER A 99 -4.01 19.40 -0.73
C SER A 99 -3.92 20.84 -0.23
N GLU A 100 -4.32 21.09 1.02
CA GLU A 100 -4.22 22.43 1.64
C GLU A 100 -2.75 22.88 1.77
N LEU A 101 -1.86 21.96 2.07
CA LEU A 101 -0.41 22.21 2.13
C LEU A 101 0.23 22.36 0.74
N GLY A 102 -0.52 22.14 -0.34
CA GLY A 102 0.00 22.23 -1.71
C GLY A 102 0.96 21.10 -2.09
N THR A 103 1.02 20.03 -1.29
CA THR A 103 1.89 18.87 -1.55
C THR A 103 1.33 17.94 -2.61
N ILE A 104 0.02 17.95 -2.80
CA ILE A 104 -0.67 17.27 -3.90
C ILE A 104 -1.57 18.24 -4.64
N THR A 105 -1.58 18.15 -5.96
CA THR A 105 -2.56 18.88 -6.80
C THR A 105 -3.79 18.01 -6.97
N LYS A 106 -4.97 18.63 -7.01
CA LYS A 106 -6.19 17.91 -7.37
C LYS A 106 -5.99 17.26 -8.74
N PRO A 107 -6.31 15.97 -8.89
CA PRO A 107 -6.28 15.37 -10.21
C PRO A 107 -7.22 16.15 -11.13
N VAL A 108 -6.73 16.56 -12.27
CA VAL A 108 -7.57 17.12 -13.33
C VAL A 108 -8.25 15.92 -13.97
N LEU A 109 -9.47 15.69 -13.55
CA LEU A 109 -10.35 14.71 -14.18
C LEU A 109 -11.10 15.38 -15.34
#